data_6bee714098ef3638b27d70d4f481321f
#
_entry.id   6bee714098ef3638b27d70d4f481321f
#
_cell.length_a   1.000
_cell.length_b   1.000
_cell.length_c   1.000
_cell.angle_alpha   90.00
_cell.angle_beta   90.00
_cell.angle_gamma   90.00
#
_symmetry.space_group_name_H-M   'P 1'
#
loop_
_entity.id
_entity.type
_entity.pdbx_description
1 polymer ?
#
loop_
_entity_poly.entity_id
_entity_poly.type
_entity_poly.pdbx_seq_one_letter_code
_entity_poly.pdbx_strand_id
1 'polypeptide(L)'
;MTSPPNVLWIMADQLRFDYLSCYGHSKLYTPNIDALAMRGVQFNNVYVQSPVCGPSRMSAYTGRYVRSHGSTWNGMPLRVGERTIGDHLKENGIQSVLVGKTHMVADAEGMAWLGIDPNSEIGVRVSECGFVPFERDDGLHPNSERQRWSSYDDYLAENGYTSDNPWGDFANSGVSANGDLLSGWLLKNSRLPANIPEEHSETAYMTNRAIDFMSQASENDQPWLCHLSYIKPHWPYIVPSPYHKMYSEEDINKPIRSDKEKRTNHPLLRAYQNARVSRCFSRDEVRDHVIPAYMGLIKQLDDNLGRLFQWMDKSNLSENTVIIFSSDHGDYLGDHWMGDKDFYHEMAVKVPLIIHDPRKVSDKSRGSVKTELVEMIDLAPTILSFFGCAPKPHIIEGRDLTPF
;
A
#
# COMPACT_ATOMS: atom_id res chain seq x y z
N MET A 1 18.95 22.05 -19.34
CA MET A 1 18.61 20.75 -18.76
C MET A 1 17.09 20.69 -18.68
N THR A 2 16.45 19.66 -19.14
CA THR A 2 14.99 19.49 -18.94
C THR A 2 14.72 19.33 -17.44
N SER A 3 13.64 19.93 -16.93
CA SER A 3 13.19 19.73 -15.55
C SER A 3 13.05 18.24 -15.25
N PRO A 4 13.37 17.78 -14.02
CA PRO A 4 13.13 16.39 -13.63
C PRO A 4 11.62 16.09 -13.70
N PRO A 5 11.22 14.80 -13.91
CA PRO A 5 9.83 14.42 -13.93
C PRO A 5 9.21 14.50 -12.52
N ASN A 6 7.89 14.52 -12.46
CA ASN A 6 7.17 14.19 -11.24
C ASN A 6 7.27 12.69 -10.98
N VAL A 7 7.04 12.26 -9.74
CA VAL A 7 6.97 10.86 -9.39
C VAL A 7 5.67 10.59 -8.59
N LEU A 8 4.85 9.69 -9.09
CA LEU A 8 3.69 9.13 -8.38
C LEU A 8 4.05 7.73 -7.91
N TRP A 9 4.27 7.56 -6.60
CA TRP A 9 4.53 6.26 -6.00
C TRP A 9 3.26 5.72 -5.35
N ILE A 10 2.67 4.71 -5.98
CA ILE A 10 1.45 4.03 -5.54
C ILE A 10 1.85 2.79 -4.75
N MET A 11 1.32 2.64 -3.55
CA MET A 11 1.50 1.45 -2.71
C MET A 11 0.13 0.94 -2.25
N ALA A 12 -0.13 -0.35 -2.43
CA ALA A 12 -1.31 -1.03 -1.91
C ALA A 12 -0.92 -1.90 -0.72
N ASP A 13 -1.59 -1.74 0.43
CA ASP A 13 -1.27 -2.51 1.64
C ASP A 13 -1.74 -3.96 1.50
N GLN A 14 -0.83 -4.91 1.80
CA GLN A 14 -1.13 -6.34 1.85
C GLN A 14 -1.56 -6.95 0.50
N LEU A 15 -1.10 -6.37 -0.63
CA LEU A 15 -1.41 -6.87 -1.96
C LEU A 15 -0.43 -7.96 -2.38
N ARG A 16 -0.92 -9.17 -2.55
CA ARG A 16 -0.17 -10.29 -3.14
C ARG A 16 0.13 -10.04 -4.62
N PHE A 17 1.37 -10.33 -5.02
CA PHE A 17 1.79 -10.18 -6.42
C PHE A 17 0.97 -11.08 -7.37
N ASP A 18 0.66 -12.32 -6.95
CA ASP A 18 -0.03 -13.33 -7.76
C ASP A 18 -1.56 -13.13 -7.83
N TYR A 19 -2.09 -12.04 -7.26
CA TYR A 19 -3.48 -11.58 -7.42
C TYR A 19 -3.61 -10.42 -8.42
N LEU A 20 -2.66 -10.31 -9.36
CA LEU A 20 -2.73 -9.39 -10.50
C LEU A 20 -2.67 -10.16 -11.82
N SER A 21 -3.47 -9.76 -12.81
CA SER A 21 -3.50 -10.46 -14.11
C SER A 21 -2.17 -10.40 -14.86
N CYS A 22 -1.44 -9.29 -14.81
CA CYS A 22 -0.09 -9.18 -15.37
C CYS A 22 0.96 -10.07 -14.68
N TYR A 23 0.69 -10.53 -13.44
CA TYR A 23 1.50 -11.52 -12.74
C TYR A 23 0.93 -12.95 -12.81
N GLY A 24 -0.08 -13.17 -13.67
CA GLY A 24 -0.56 -14.50 -14.03
C GLY A 24 -1.83 -14.98 -13.31
N HIS A 25 -2.55 -14.12 -12.59
CA HIS A 25 -3.84 -14.51 -12.03
C HIS A 25 -4.86 -14.76 -13.14
N SER A 26 -5.45 -15.96 -13.18
CA SER A 26 -6.26 -16.41 -14.34
C SER A 26 -7.73 -15.94 -14.30
N LYS A 27 -8.22 -15.47 -13.16
CA LYS A 27 -9.63 -15.11 -12.94
C LYS A 27 -9.86 -13.66 -12.52
N LEU A 28 -8.90 -13.06 -11.84
CA LEU A 28 -8.95 -11.65 -11.44
C LEU A 28 -8.32 -10.80 -12.55
N TYR A 29 -9.11 -9.93 -13.17
CA TYR A 29 -8.67 -9.03 -14.22
C TYR A 29 -8.42 -7.63 -13.66
N THR A 30 -7.20 -7.15 -13.84
CA THR A 30 -6.72 -5.83 -13.41
C THR A 30 -6.24 -5.02 -14.62
N PRO A 31 -7.15 -4.64 -15.56
CA PRO A 31 -6.77 -4.11 -16.86
C PRO A 31 -6.01 -2.77 -16.79
N ASN A 32 -6.22 -1.99 -15.74
CA ASN A 32 -5.55 -0.70 -15.60
C ASN A 32 -4.11 -0.87 -15.10
N ILE A 33 -3.87 -1.80 -14.17
CA ILE A 33 -2.53 -2.19 -13.73
C ILE A 33 -1.80 -2.93 -14.86
N ASP A 34 -2.48 -3.78 -15.63
CA ASP A 34 -1.93 -4.45 -16.81
C ASP A 34 -1.49 -3.43 -17.89
N ALA A 35 -2.31 -2.40 -18.12
CA ALA A 35 -1.97 -1.33 -19.06
C ALA A 35 -0.74 -0.51 -18.56
N LEU A 36 -0.58 -0.33 -17.25
CA LEU A 36 0.60 0.27 -16.68
C LEU A 36 1.84 -0.61 -16.91
N ALA A 37 1.72 -1.93 -16.69
CA ALA A 37 2.80 -2.90 -16.95
C ALA A 37 3.22 -2.91 -18.42
N MET A 38 2.27 -2.84 -19.35
CA MET A 38 2.54 -2.77 -20.79
C MET A 38 3.27 -1.47 -21.20
N ARG A 39 3.07 -0.38 -20.48
CA ARG A 39 3.74 0.91 -20.73
C ARG A 39 5.04 1.08 -19.94
N GLY A 40 5.28 0.24 -18.93
CA GLY A 40 6.41 0.30 -18.02
C GLY A 40 7.30 -0.93 -18.08
N VAL A 41 8.03 -1.12 -17.01
CA VAL A 41 8.85 -2.32 -16.71
C VAL A 41 8.21 -3.05 -15.55
N GLN A 42 7.90 -4.33 -15.73
CA GLN A 42 7.43 -5.22 -14.68
C GLN A 42 8.60 -6.00 -14.08
N PHE A 43 8.72 -6.04 -12.76
CA PHE A 43 9.73 -6.82 -12.05
C PHE A 43 9.08 -8.04 -11.41
N ASN A 44 9.55 -9.24 -11.76
CA ASN A 44 8.94 -10.49 -11.30
C ASN A 44 9.45 -10.98 -9.95
N ASN A 45 10.62 -10.54 -9.50
CA ASN A 45 11.26 -11.02 -8.27
C ASN A 45 11.61 -9.85 -7.34
N VAL A 46 10.60 -9.27 -6.72
CA VAL A 46 10.74 -8.14 -5.81
C VAL A 46 10.42 -8.59 -4.38
N TYR A 47 11.31 -8.31 -3.45
CA TYR A 47 11.19 -8.77 -2.08
C TYR A 47 11.27 -7.62 -1.08
N VAL A 48 10.36 -7.65 -0.10
CA VAL A 48 10.36 -6.72 1.02
C VAL A 48 11.32 -7.20 2.13
N GLN A 49 11.83 -6.26 2.94
CA GLN A 49 12.76 -6.55 4.02
C GLN A 49 12.08 -7.09 5.27
N SER A 50 10.76 -6.97 5.33
CA SER A 50 9.93 -7.49 6.40
C SER A 50 8.52 -7.81 5.87
N PRO A 51 7.89 -8.90 6.31
CA PRO A 51 6.50 -9.21 5.98
C PRO A 51 5.48 -8.42 6.84
N VAL A 52 5.88 -7.32 7.48
CA VAL A 52 5.06 -6.51 8.39
C VAL A 52 5.06 -5.07 7.91
N CYS A 53 3.90 -4.41 7.90
CA CYS A 53 3.69 -3.10 7.28
C CYS A 53 4.72 -2.04 7.74
N GLY A 54 4.84 -1.79 9.06
CA GLY A 54 5.73 -0.77 9.61
C GLY A 54 7.17 -0.95 9.15
N PRO A 55 7.87 -2.04 9.50
CA PRO A 55 9.27 -2.22 9.14
C PRO A 55 9.50 -2.36 7.64
N SER A 56 8.55 -2.92 6.86
CA SER A 56 8.64 -2.95 5.41
C SER A 56 8.65 -1.54 4.82
N ARG A 57 7.69 -0.70 5.23
CA ARG A 57 7.56 0.68 4.77
C ARG A 57 8.76 1.52 5.21
N MET A 58 9.23 1.37 6.46
CA MET A 58 10.44 2.07 6.93
C MET A 58 11.66 1.69 6.11
N SER A 59 11.80 0.42 5.73
CA SER A 59 12.88 -0.02 4.83
C SER A 59 12.78 0.66 3.46
N ALA A 60 11.61 0.70 2.85
CA ALA A 60 11.40 1.34 1.56
C ALA A 60 11.65 2.85 1.60
N TYR A 61 11.21 3.54 2.68
CA TYR A 61 11.39 4.99 2.82
C TYR A 61 12.82 5.42 3.13
N THR A 62 13.58 4.58 3.84
CA THR A 62 14.98 4.87 4.18
C THR A 62 15.98 4.34 3.15
N GLY A 63 15.57 3.37 2.32
CA GLY A 63 16.47 2.62 1.45
C GLY A 63 17.42 1.73 2.25
N ARG A 64 17.02 1.25 3.45
CA ARG A 64 17.88 0.53 4.40
C ARG A 64 17.21 -0.73 4.92
N TYR A 65 18.04 -1.69 5.32
CA TYR A 65 17.55 -2.90 5.98
C TYR A 65 17.01 -2.62 7.38
N VAL A 66 16.08 -3.45 7.83
CA VAL A 66 15.45 -3.36 9.16
C VAL A 66 16.49 -3.26 10.29
N ARG A 67 17.58 -4.04 10.22
CA ARG A 67 18.68 -3.98 11.19
C ARG A 67 19.39 -2.63 11.24
N SER A 68 19.37 -1.89 10.14
CA SER A 68 20.08 -0.62 10.00
C SER A 68 19.24 0.57 10.50
N HIS A 69 17.94 0.61 10.16
CA HIS A 69 17.05 1.69 10.62
C HIS A 69 16.39 1.41 11.98
N GLY A 70 16.36 0.16 12.46
CA GLY A 70 15.96 -0.22 13.81
C GLY A 70 14.46 -0.28 14.10
N SER A 71 13.57 0.12 13.19
CA SER A 71 12.12 -0.05 13.32
C SER A 71 11.76 -1.50 12.97
N THR A 72 11.71 -2.37 13.98
CA THR A 72 11.64 -3.83 13.80
C THR A 72 10.24 -4.42 13.79
N TRP A 73 9.22 -3.63 14.19
CA TRP A 73 7.83 -4.07 14.29
C TRP A 73 6.87 -2.89 14.16
N ASN A 74 5.58 -3.17 13.96
CA ASN A 74 4.54 -2.15 14.05
C ASN A 74 4.57 -1.50 15.43
N GLY A 75 4.48 -0.17 15.50
CA GLY A 75 4.58 0.57 16.76
C GLY A 75 6.01 0.89 17.20
N MET A 76 7.05 0.38 16.51
CA MET A 76 8.44 0.79 16.75
C MET A 76 8.77 2.00 15.90
N PRO A 77 9.09 3.17 16.50
CA PRO A 77 9.33 4.38 15.73
C PRO A 77 10.62 4.31 14.90
N LEU A 78 10.65 5.08 13.83
CA LEU A 78 11.89 5.50 13.20
C LEU A 78 12.52 6.59 14.10
N ARG A 79 13.81 6.45 14.42
CA ARG A 79 14.48 7.43 15.28
C ARG A 79 14.54 8.80 14.61
N VAL A 80 14.38 9.85 15.40
CA VAL A 80 14.65 11.21 14.93
C VAL A 80 16.08 11.29 14.37
N GLY A 81 16.21 11.81 13.14
CA GLY A 81 17.49 11.86 12.42
C GLY A 81 17.78 10.64 11.54
N GLU A 82 17.00 9.58 11.59
CA GLU A 82 17.03 8.55 10.53
C GLU A 82 16.51 9.17 9.24
N ARG A 83 17.37 9.20 8.23
CA ARG A 83 17.08 9.90 6.98
C ARG A 83 16.20 9.06 6.07
N THR A 84 15.17 9.69 5.54
CA THR A 84 14.24 9.09 4.60
C THR A 84 14.37 9.74 3.22
N ILE A 85 13.70 9.15 2.25
CA ILE A 85 13.60 9.71 0.90
C ILE A 85 13.08 11.16 0.92
N GLY A 86 12.11 11.48 1.78
CA GLY A 86 11.57 12.82 1.92
C GLY A 86 12.61 13.84 2.39
N ASP A 87 13.56 13.43 3.27
CA ASP A 87 14.64 14.30 3.72
C ASP A 87 15.66 14.55 2.62
N HIS A 88 16.04 13.50 1.87
CA HIS A 88 16.95 13.64 0.73
C HIS A 88 16.37 14.53 -0.37
N LEU A 89 15.08 14.41 -0.65
CA LEU A 89 14.38 15.24 -1.64
C LEU A 89 14.28 16.69 -1.20
N LYS A 90 13.97 16.97 0.07
CA LYS A 90 13.92 18.32 0.62
C LYS A 90 15.25 19.06 0.48
N GLU A 91 16.38 18.39 0.71
CA GLU A 91 17.72 18.97 0.54
C GLU A 91 17.97 19.45 -0.91
N ASN A 92 17.26 18.87 -1.88
CA ASN A 92 17.34 19.22 -3.28
C ASN A 92 16.17 20.10 -3.76
N GLY A 93 15.37 20.64 -2.84
CA GLY A 93 14.23 21.51 -3.16
C GLY A 93 13.03 20.80 -3.77
N ILE A 94 12.95 19.47 -3.69
CA ILE A 94 11.83 18.67 -4.20
C ILE A 94 10.81 18.47 -3.09
N GLN A 95 9.54 18.76 -3.39
CA GLN A 95 8.42 18.50 -2.50
C GLN A 95 8.10 17.00 -2.47
N SER A 96 7.97 16.42 -1.28
CA SER A 96 7.51 15.06 -1.06
C SER A 96 6.21 15.06 -0.25
N VAL A 97 5.15 14.51 -0.80
CA VAL A 97 3.79 14.57 -0.25
C VAL A 97 3.24 13.18 -0.02
N LEU A 98 2.51 13.04 1.09
CA LEU A 98 1.79 11.82 1.45
C LEU A 98 0.29 11.98 1.19
N VAL A 99 -0.30 10.98 0.55
CA VAL A 99 -1.74 10.74 0.51
C VAL A 99 -1.99 9.30 0.97
N GLY A 100 -2.50 9.12 2.18
CA GLY A 100 -2.83 7.82 2.76
C GLY A 100 -1.90 7.37 3.89
N LYS A 101 -1.47 6.10 3.85
CA LYS A 101 -0.85 5.39 4.97
C LYS A 101 0.69 5.43 4.95
N THR A 102 1.31 5.77 6.08
CA THR A 102 2.75 5.50 6.33
C THR A 102 2.99 4.36 7.31
N HIS A 103 2.04 4.10 8.22
CA HIS A 103 2.20 3.20 9.36
C HIS A 103 3.38 3.58 10.27
N MET A 104 3.85 4.81 10.19
CA MET A 104 4.90 5.31 11.05
C MET A 104 4.33 5.68 12.42
N VAL A 105 5.09 5.36 13.46
CA VAL A 105 4.89 5.89 14.82
C VAL A 105 5.96 6.96 15.05
N ALA A 106 5.53 8.12 15.52
CA ALA A 106 6.44 9.21 15.83
C ALA A 106 7.37 8.84 17.00
N ASP A 107 8.66 9.15 16.89
CA ASP A 107 9.63 9.04 17.98
C ASP A 107 9.43 10.21 18.98
N ALA A 108 8.35 10.14 19.76
CA ALA A 108 7.97 11.19 20.69
C ALA A 108 9.05 11.43 21.78
N GLU A 109 9.72 10.37 22.22
CA GLU A 109 10.80 10.47 23.21
C GLU A 109 12.03 11.15 22.61
N GLY A 110 12.44 10.76 21.39
CA GLY A 110 13.55 11.40 20.68
C GLY A 110 13.27 12.87 20.38
N MET A 111 12.05 13.21 19.93
CA MET A 111 11.65 14.60 19.71
C MET A 111 11.70 15.43 20.99
N ALA A 112 11.14 14.90 22.08
CA ALA A 112 11.16 15.60 23.38
C ALA A 112 12.60 15.84 23.87
N TRP A 113 13.48 14.85 23.74
CA TRP A 113 14.89 14.96 24.12
C TRP A 113 15.65 16.00 23.30
N LEU A 114 15.32 16.16 22.03
CA LEU A 114 15.91 17.15 21.12
C LEU A 114 15.21 18.51 21.14
N GLY A 115 14.14 18.67 21.94
CA GLY A 115 13.36 19.90 22.00
C GLY A 115 12.58 20.21 20.73
N ILE A 116 12.21 19.19 19.95
CA ILE A 116 11.41 19.33 18.74
C ILE A 116 9.93 19.36 19.11
N ASP A 117 9.24 20.44 18.78
CA ASP A 117 7.78 20.51 18.89
C ASP A 117 7.14 19.57 17.82
N PRO A 118 6.32 18.57 18.22
CA PRO A 118 5.64 17.67 17.28
C PRO A 118 4.77 18.39 16.25
N ASN A 119 4.26 19.58 16.55
CA ASN A 119 3.42 20.37 15.65
C ASN A 119 4.22 21.32 14.74
N SER A 120 5.54 21.42 14.94
CA SER A 120 6.40 22.19 14.05
C SER A 120 6.55 21.48 12.70
N GLU A 121 6.98 22.22 11.66
CA GLU A 121 7.29 21.63 10.35
C GLU A 121 8.26 20.45 10.44
N ILE A 122 9.29 20.57 11.28
CA ILE A 122 10.26 19.50 11.53
C ILE A 122 9.59 18.33 12.22
N GLY A 123 8.81 18.59 13.30
CA GLY A 123 8.10 17.55 14.05
C GLY A 123 7.15 16.74 13.19
N VAL A 124 6.34 17.40 12.37
CA VAL A 124 5.44 16.73 11.42
C VAL A 124 6.22 15.88 10.43
N ARG A 125 7.28 16.41 9.83
CA ARG A 125 8.07 15.67 8.84
C ARG A 125 8.75 14.42 9.42
N VAL A 126 9.37 14.52 10.58
CA VAL A 126 10.02 13.37 11.23
C VAL A 126 8.99 12.33 11.68
N SER A 127 7.75 12.73 11.91
CA SER A 127 6.64 11.84 12.26
C SER A 127 5.98 11.20 11.02
N GLU A 128 6.30 11.67 9.80
CA GLU A 128 5.71 11.23 8.54
C GLU A 128 6.76 10.73 7.54
N CYS A 129 7.85 10.16 8.02
CA CYS A 129 8.93 9.65 7.16
C CYS A 129 9.48 10.67 6.15
N GLY A 130 9.55 11.94 6.54
CA GLY A 130 10.03 13.04 5.69
C GLY A 130 9.00 13.56 4.69
N PHE A 131 7.81 12.98 4.61
CA PHE A 131 6.72 13.48 3.78
C PHE A 131 5.97 14.66 4.44
N VAL A 132 5.37 15.50 3.62
CA VAL A 132 4.35 16.47 4.05
C VAL A 132 2.98 15.81 3.86
N PRO A 133 2.20 15.59 4.92
CA PRO A 133 0.89 14.98 4.78
C PRO A 133 -0.10 15.95 4.12
N PHE A 134 -0.54 15.63 2.91
CA PHE A 134 -1.70 16.26 2.27
C PHE A 134 -2.98 15.60 2.75
N GLU A 135 -2.93 14.27 2.87
CA GLU A 135 -3.96 13.46 3.51
C GLU A 135 -3.28 12.31 4.24
N ARG A 136 -3.56 12.12 5.52
CA ARG A 136 -3.06 10.99 6.28
C ARG A 136 -4.18 10.12 6.81
N ASP A 137 -4.19 8.85 6.43
CA ASP A 137 -5.05 7.84 7.01
C ASP A 137 -4.33 6.49 7.05
N ASP A 138 -4.08 6.00 8.26
CA ASP A 138 -3.52 4.66 8.46
C ASP A 138 -4.61 3.58 8.56
N GLY A 139 -5.89 3.98 8.55
CA GLY A 139 -7.04 3.09 8.70
C GLY A 139 -7.06 2.34 10.03
N LEU A 140 -7.82 1.25 10.07
CA LEU A 140 -7.87 0.31 11.19
C LEU A 140 -8.39 0.94 12.49
N HIS A 141 -9.53 1.60 12.41
CA HIS A 141 -10.22 2.23 13.54
C HIS A 141 -11.37 1.35 14.06
N PRO A 142 -11.09 0.23 14.78
CA PRO A 142 -12.12 -0.73 15.19
C PRO A 142 -13.08 -0.21 16.26
N ASN A 143 -12.68 0.84 16.99
CA ASN A 143 -13.41 1.38 18.14
C ASN A 143 -13.69 2.87 17.94
N SER A 144 -14.81 3.34 18.54
CA SER A 144 -15.14 4.76 18.62
C SER A 144 -14.23 5.55 19.58
N GLU A 145 -13.44 4.88 20.41
CA GLU A 145 -12.53 5.50 21.39
C GLU A 145 -11.28 6.13 20.74
N ARG A 146 -11.46 6.81 19.60
CA ARG A 146 -10.39 7.55 18.94
C ARG A 146 -10.18 8.89 19.62
N GLN A 147 -8.91 9.27 19.79
CA GLN A 147 -8.58 10.60 20.30
C GLN A 147 -8.87 11.71 19.28
N ARG A 148 -8.97 11.37 18.00
CA ARG A 148 -9.21 12.32 16.92
C ARG A 148 -9.85 11.60 15.73
N TRP A 149 -10.82 12.23 15.09
CA TRP A 149 -11.39 11.82 13.80
C TRP A 149 -10.36 12.06 12.69
N SER A 150 -10.40 11.20 11.66
CA SER A 150 -9.63 11.41 10.43
C SER A 150 -10.37 12.38 9.51
N SER A 151 -9.66 12.97 8.55
CA SER A 151 -10.30 13.78 7.51
C SER A 151 -11.30 12.97 6.68
N TYR A 152 -11.09 11.65 6.58
CA TYR A 152 -12.05 10.76 5.93
C TYR A 152 -13.37 10.63 6.73
N ASP A 153 -13.30 10.61 8.06
CA ASP A 153 -14.52 10.64 8.88
C ASP A 153 -15.28 11.97 8.73
N ASP A 154 -14.57 13.09 8.67
CA ASP A 154 -15.16 14.41 8.41
C ASP A 154 -15.85 14.41 7.03
N TYR A 155 -15.16 13.90 6.00
CA TYR A 155 -15.73 13.74 4.66
C TYR A 155 -16.97 12.85 4.66
N LEU A 156 -16.97 11.72 5.38
CA LEU A 156 -18.13 10.85 5.50
C LEU A 156 -19.31 11.57 6.16
N ALA A 157 -19.06 12.29 7.24
CA ALA A 157 -20.09 13.06 7.95
C ALA A 157 -20.70 14.17 7.07
N GLU A 158 -19.88 14.89 6.31
CA GLU A 158 -20.32 15.91 5.35
C GLU A 158 -21.20 15.34 4.23
N ASN A 159 -20.99 14.06 3.88
CA ASN A 159 -21.80 13.34 2.89
C ASN A 159 -22.96 12.54 3.50
N GLY A 160 -23.30 12.79 4.78
CA GLY A 160 -24.47 12.21 5.44
C GLY A 160 -24.24 10.86 6.13
N TYR A 161 -23.00 10.38 6.18
CA TYR A 161 -22.60 9.13 6.85
C TYR A 161 -22.08 9.42 8.26
N THR A 162 -23.00 9.70 9.19
CA THR A 162 -22.69 10.15 10.57
C THR A 162 -22.91 9.03 11.58
N SER A 163 -21.88 8.73 12.38
CA SER A 163 -21.94 7.85 13.55
C SER A 163 -20.77 8.16 14.49
N ASP A 164 -20.68 7.44 15.62
CA ASP A 164 -19.53 7.54 16.52
C ASP A 164 -18.22 7.01 15.89
N ASN A 165 -18.31 6.14 14.90
CA ASN A 165 -17.18 5.64 14.14
C ASN A 165 -17.56 5.48 12.65
N PRO A 166 -17.61 6.57 11.87
CA PRO A 166 -18.01 6.51 10.45
C PRO A 166 -17.17 5.55 9.62
N TRP A 167 -15.85 5.52 9.83
CA TRP A 167 -14.94 4.56 9.20
C TRP A 167 -15.37 3.11 9.45
N GLY A 168 -15.71 2.77 10.70
CA GLY A 168 -16.13 1.42 11.09
C GLY A 168 -17.52 1.07 10.59
N ASP A 169 -18.50 1.95 10.80
CA ASP A 169 -19.92 1.64 10.58
C ASP A 169 -20.32 1.70 9.10
N PHE A 170 -19.65 2.54 8.31
CA PHE A 170 -19.96 2.68 6.88
C PHE A 170 -18.93 1.99 5.99
N ALA A 171 -17.65 2.37 6.07
CA ALA A 171 -16.65 1.87 5.13
C ALA A 171 -16.25 0.42 5.41
N ASN A 172 -16.30 -0.03 6.67
CA ASN A 172 -15.78 -1.34 7.09
C ASN A 172 -16.79 -2.21 7.84
N SER A 173 -18.09 -1.99 7.62
CA SER A 173 -19.19 -2.87 8.02
C SER A 173 -20.03 -3.26 6.81
N GLY A 174 -20.65 -4.42 6.87
CA GLY A 174 -21.53 -4.92 5.81
C GLY A 174 -23.00 -4.85 6.19
N VAL A 175 -23.87 -4.78 5.21
CA VAL A 175 -25.33 -4.79 5.40
C VAL A 175 -25.89 -6.14 5.04
N SER A 176 -26.58 -6.78 5.98
CA SER A 176 -27.27 -8.06 5.74
C SER A 176 -28.53 -7.87 4.86
N ALA A 177 -29.07 -8.96 4.34
CA ALA A 177 -30.33 -8.94 3.59
C ALA A 177 -31.53 -8.38 4.40
N ASN A 178 -31.46 -8.42 5.72
CA ASN A 178 -32.49 -7.88 6.63
C ASN A 178 -32.24 -6.41 6.99
N GLY A 179 -31.15 -5.81 6.50
CA GLY A 179 -30.75 -4.43 6.82
C GLY A 179 -29.90 -4.29 8.09
N ASP A 180 -29.50 -5.42 8.72
CA ASP A 180 -28.65 -5.36 9.91
C ASP A 180 -27.22 -4.95 9.54
N LEU A 181 -26.64 -4.03 10.32
CA LEU A 181 -25.23 -3.66 10.21
C LEU A 181 -24.35 -4.68 10.91
N LEU A 182 -23.42 -5.27 10.17
CA LEU A 182 -22.54 -6.35 10.63
C LEU A 182 -21.08 -5.97 10.41
N SER A 183 -20.28 -6.06 11.46
CA SER A 183 -18.86 -5.69 11.44
C SER A 183 -18.05 -6.47 10.41
N GLY A 184 -17.31 -5.77 9.55
CA GLY A 184 -16.37 -6.34 8.60
C GLY A 184 -15.14 -6.99 9.25
N TRP A 185 -14.90 -6.74 10.53
CA TRP A 185 -13.84 -7.42 11.31
C TRP A 185 -14.10 -8.92 11.46
N LEU A 186 -15.32 -9.37 11.26
CA LEU A 186 -15.66 -10.79 11.31
C LEU A 186 -15.62 -11.39 9.90
N LEU A 187 -14.68 -12.27 9.63
CA LEU A 187 -14.44 -12.90 8.32
C LEU A 187 -15.70 -13.51 7.68
N LYS A 188 -16.64 -13.99 8.49
CA LYS A 188 -17.93 -14.51 8.01
C LYS A 188 -18.81 -13.48 7.30
N ASN A 189 -18.55 -12.19 7.51
CA ASN A 189 -19.29 -11.08 6.93
C ASN A 189 -18.66 -10.55 5.63
N SER A 190 -17.52 -11.08 5.19
CA SER A 190 -16.74 -10.59 4.04
C SER A 190 -17.51 -10.58 2.71
N ARG A 191 -18.56 -11.38 2.57
CA ARG A 191 -19.40 -11.40 1.34
C ARG A 191 -20.55 -10.39 1.34
N LEU A 192 -20.73 -9.66 2.43
CA LEU A 192 -21.72 -8.59 2.48
C LEU A 192 -21.20 -7.35 1.76
N PRO A 193 -22.07 -6.58 1.10
CA PRO A 193 -21.66 -5.29 0.59
C PRO A 193 -21.31 -4.36 1.75
N ALA A 194 -20.25 -3.57 1.60
CA ALA A 194 -19.97 -2.49 2.55
C ALA A 194 -21.17 -1.53 2.63
N ASN A 195 -21.38 -0.95 3.81
CA ASN A 195 -22.50 -0.03 4.10
C ASN A 195 -22.27 1.38 3.50
N ILE A 196 -21.62 1.43 2.35
CA ILE A 196 -21.31 2.68 1.68
C ILE A 196 -21.25 2.47 0.16
N PRO A 197 -21.71 3.43 -0.65
CA PRO A 197 -21.48 3.42 -2.09
C PRO A 197 -19.99 3.48 -2.42
N GLU A 198 -19.62 2.98 -3.59
CA GLU A 198 -18.22 2.90 -4.02
C GLU A 198 -17.53 4.26 -4.03
N GLU A 199 -18.22 5.28 -4.53
CA GLU A 199 -17.70 6.64 -4.68
C GLU A 199 -17.30 7.33 -3.35
N HIS A 200 -17.80 6.83 -2.22
CA HIS A 200 -17.47 7.31 -0.89
C HIS A 200 -16.56 6.34 -0.12
N SER A 201 -16.17 5.23 -0.73
CA SER A 201 -15.24 4.29 -0.10
C SER A 201 -13.87 4.94 0.16
N GLU A 202 -13.14 4.39 1.12
CA GLU A 202 -11.78 4.82 1.47
C GLU A 202 -10.83 4.83 0.25
N THR A 203 -10.92 3.81 -0.62
CA THR A 203 -10.14 3.73 -1.86
C THR A 203 -10.47 4.86 -2.83
N ALA A 204 -11.76 5.15 -3.04
CA ALA A 204 -12.19 6.24 -3.90
C ALA A 204 -11.81 7.61 -3.32
N TYR A 205 -11.97 7.79 -2.01
CA TYR A 205 -11.57 9.01 -1.30
C TYR A 205 -10.07 9.30 -1.47
N MET A 206 -9.19 8.33 -1.18
CA MET A 206 -7.74 8.52 -1.35
C MET A 206 -7.35 8.82 -2.79
N THR A 207 -8.01 8.21 -3.77
CA THR A 207 -7.83 8.52 -5.18
C THR A 207 -8.19 9.98 -5.48
N ASN A 208 -9.30 10.48 -4.95
CA ASN A 208 -9.72 11.87 -5.11
C ASN A 208 -8.71 12.83 -4.45
N ARG A 209 -8.23 12.51 -3.25
CA ARG A 209 -7.23 13.34 -2.56
C ARG A 209 -5.91 13.41 -3.34
N ALA A 210 -5.49 12.31 -3.99
CA ALA A 210 -4.32 12.34 -4.87
C ALA A 210 -4.54 13.21 -6.11
N ILE A 211 -5.73 13.16 -6.70
CA ILE A 211 -6.13 14.04 -7.82
C ILE A 211 -6.10 15.50 -7.38
N ASP A 212 -6.66 15.82 -6.21
CA ASP A 212 -6.69 17.18 -5.65
C ASP A 212 -5.27 17.72 -5.44
N PHE A 213 -4.38 16.91 -4.85
CA PHE A 213 -2.98 17.30 -4.70
C PHE A 213 -2.32 17.58 -6.06
N MET A 214 -2.41 16.64 -7.00
CA MET A 214 -1.77 16.79 -8.31
C MET A 214 -2.35 17.94 -9.11
N SER A 215 -3.65 18.24 -8.97
CA SER A 215 -4.28 19.41 -9.57
C SER A 215 -3.68 20.70 -9.05
N GLN A 216 -3.55 20.84 -7.72
CA GLN A 216 -2.92 22.00 -7.09
C GLN A 216 -1.44 22.12 -7.46
N ALA A 217 -0.71 21.00 -7.46
CA ALA A 217 0.70 20.97 -7.80
C ALA A 217 0.97 21.34 -9.26
N SER A 218 0.03 21.09 -10.18
CA SER A 218 0.17 21.43 -11.60
C SER A 218 0.11 22.94 -11.88
N GLU A 219 -0.31 23.75 -10.91
CA GLU A 219 -0.27 25.22 -11.00
C GLU A 219 1.16 25.78 -10.87
N ASN A 220 2.11 24.95 -10.43
CA ASN A 220 3.49 25.31 -10.23
C ASN A 220 4.39 24.36 -11.01
N ASP A 221 5.42 24.89 -11.70
CA ASP A 221 6.40 24.10 -12.48
C ASP A 221 7.44 23.38 -11.58
N GLN A 222 7.12 23.09 -10.33
CA GLN A 222 8.02 22.42 -9.40
C GLN A 222 7.79 20.91 -9.42
N PRO A 223 8.83 20.09 -9.59
CA PRO A 223 8.70 18.66 -9.54
C PRO A 223 8.36 18.18 -8.13
N TRP A 224 7.59 17.12 -8.03
CA TRP A 224 7.10 16.56 -6.77
C TRP A 224 7.16 15.04 -6.75
N LEU A 225 7.29 14.49 -5.54
CA LEU A 225 6.98 13.10 -5.21
C LEU A 225 5.63 13.07 -4.50
N CYS A 226 4.64 12.37 -5.06
CA CYS A 226 3.40 12.01 -4.38
C CYS A 226 3.45 10.52 -4.02
N HIS A 227 3.44 10.22 -2.71
CA HIS A 227 3.27 8.86 -2.22
C HIS A 227 1.77 8.60 -1.95
N LEU A 228 1.10 7.94 -2.90
CA LEU A 228 -0.28 7.50 -2.77
C LEU A 228 -0.31 6.09 -2.19
N SER A 229 -0.70 5.99 -0.93
CA SER A 229 -0.62 4.75 -0.17
C SER A 229 -1.99 4.29 0.31
N TYR A 230 -2.57 3.35 -0.44
CA TYR A 230 -3.87 2.76 -0.13
C TYR A 230 -3.79 1.77 1.04
N ILE A 231 -4.85 1.72 1.85
CA ILE A 231 -5.02 0.73 2.90
C ILE A 231 -5.50 -0.60 2.30
N LYS A 232 -6.35 -0.56 1.28
CA LYS A 232 -6.85 -1.77 0.62
C LYS A 232 -5.81 -2.34 -0.36
N PRO A 233 -5.78 -3.69 -0.48
CA PRO A 233 -6.76 -4.69 -0.02
C PRO A 233 -6.55 -5.26 1.40
N HIS A 234 -5.80 -4.60 2.30
CA HIS A 234 -5.67 -5.00 3.71
C HIS A 234 -7.05 -5.18 4.35
N TRP A 235 -7.18 -6.14 5.29
CA TRP A 235 -8.41 -6.32 6.05
C TRP A 235 -8.82 -5.05 6.83
N PRO A 236 -10.12 -4.89 7.18
CA PRO A 236 -11.26 -5.78 7.00
C PRO A 236 -11.55 -6.08 5.52
N TYR A 237 -11.82 -7.38 5.22
CA TYR A 237 -12.16 -7.82 3.86
C TYR A 237 -13.64 -7.56 3.61
N ILE A 238 -13.98 -6.30 3.44
CA ILE A 238 -15.32 -5.86 3.08
C ILE A 238 -15.20 -4.86 1.94
N VAL A 239 -16.07 -4.94 0.96
CA VAL A 239 -15.97 -4.14 -0.26
C VAL A 239 -17.37 -3.68 -0.69
N PRO A 240 -17.53 -2.46 -1.22
CA PRO A 240 -18.84 -1.97 -1.64
C PRO A 240 -19.42 -2.72 -2.85
N SER A 241 -20.72 -2.56 -3.06
CA SER A 241 -21.37 -3.00 -4.29
C SER A 241 -20.80 -2.20 -5.48
N PRO A 242 -20.59 -2.84 -6.66
CA PRO A 242 -20.92 -4.23 -7.01
C PRO A 242 -19.80 -5.24 -6.72
N TYR A 243 -18.64 -4.82 -6.25
CA TYR A 243 -17.40 -5.62 -6.13
C TYR A 243 -17.55 -6.82 -5.18
N HIS A 244 -18.43 -6.73 -4.16
CA HIS A 244 -18.64 -7.79 -3.15
C HIS A 244 -19.15 -9.11 -3.75
N LYS A 245 -19.69 -9.10 -4.97
CA LYS A 245 -20.27 -10.27 -5.65
C LYS A 245 -19.64 -10.57 -7.02
N MET A 246 -18.56 -9.87 -7.40
CA MET A 246 -17.91 -10.09 -8.71
C MET A 246 -17.20 -11.42 -8.81
N TYR A 247 -16.79 -11.98 -7.67
CA TYR A 247 -16.05 -13.24 -7.59
C TYR A 247 -16.72 -14.22 -6.65
N SER A 248 -16.47 -15.51 -6.87
CA SER A 248 -17.03 -16.63 -6.12
C SER A 248 -15.92 -17.60 -5.70
N GLU A 249 -16.30 -18.67 -4.97
CA GLU A 249 -15.41 -19.78 -4.62
C GLU A 249 -14.84 -20.52 -5.84
N GLU A 250 -15.47 -20.42 -7.03
CA GLU A 250 -14.99 -21.03 -8.27
C GLU A 250 -13.81 -20.27 -8.89
N ASP A 251 -13.60 -19.01 -8.46
CA ASP A 251 -12.57 -18.13 -8.99
C ASP A 251 -11.28 -18.14 -8.17
N ILE A 252 -11.29 -18.75 -6.98
CA ILE A 252 -10.13 -18.79 -6.09
C ILE A 252 -9.12 -19.86 -6.50
N ASN A 253 -7.85 -19.54 -6.32
CA ASN A 253 -6.77 -20.49 -6.51
C ASN A 253 -6.74 -21.53 -5.39
N LYS A 254 -6.33 -22.78 -5.71
CA LYS A 254 -6.05 -23.80 -4.71
C LYS A 254 -4.93 -23.32 -3.78
N PRO A 255 -5.04 -23.55 -2.45
CA PRO A 255 -4.00 -23.14 -1.52
C PRO A 255 -2.72 -23.94 -1.73
N ILE A 256 -1.60 -23.26 -1.57
CA ILE A 256 -0.26 -23.87 -1.54
C ILE A 256 -0.02 -24.36 -0.11
N ARG A 257 -0.36 -25.62 0.16
CA ARG A 257 -0.20 -26.22 1.50
C ARG A 257 -0.15 -27.74 1.42
N SER A 258 0.55 -28.38 2.35
CA SER A 258 0.65 -29.83 2.45
C SER A 258 0.44 -30.32 3.88
N ASP A 259 0.03 -31.58 4.04
CA ASP A 259 -0.10 -32.21 5.36
C ASP A 259 1.22 -32.32 6.13
N LYS A 260 2.35 -32.36 5.41
CA LYS A 260 3.67 -32.34 6.01
C LYS A 260 3.97 -31.01 6.70
N GLU A 261 3.61 -29.89 6.07
CA GLU A 261 3.75 -28.55 6.66
C GLU A 261 2.87 -28.37 7.89
N LYS A 262 1.64 -28.90 7.86
CA LYS A 262 0.71 -28.87 9.00
C LYS A 262 1.28 -29.57 10.25
N ARG A 263 2.19 -30.52 10.04
CA ARG A 263 2.82 -31.31 11.12
C ARG A 263 4.21 -30.81 11.46
N THR A 264 4.52 -29.56 11.18
CA THR A 264 5.86 -28.99 11.43
C THR A 264 6.29 -29.17 12.90
N ASN A 265 7.56 -29.47 13.09
CA ASN A 265 8.19 -29.53 14.42
C ASN A 265 8.83 -28.20 14.82
N HIS A 266 8.87 -27.21 13.93
CA HIS A 266 9.43 -25.89 14.23
C HIS A 266 8.52 -25.13 15.19
N PRO A 267 8.96 -24.77 16.40
CA PRO A 267 8.08 -24.26 17.46
C PRO A 267 7.39 -22.94 17.08
N LEU A 268 8.09 -22.00 16.45
CA LEU A 268 7.51 -20.72 16.04
C LEU A 268 6.46 -20.92 14.94
N LEU A 269 6.77 -21.72 13.92
CA LEU A 269 5.83 -21.99 12.83
C LEU A 269 4.58 -22.68 13.33
N ARG A 270 4.73 -23.67 14.25
CA ARG A 270 3.60 -24.34 14.89
C ARG A 270 2.77 -23.35 15.72
N ALA A 271 3.40 -22.47 16.48
CA ALA A 271 2.70 -21.47 17.27
C ALA A 271 1.86 -20.55 16.36
N TYR A 272 2.42 -20.11 15.25
CA TYR A 272 1.72 -19.25 14.31
C TYR A 272 0.60 -19.96 13.56
N GLN A 273 0.80 -21.20 13.10
CA GLN A 273 -0.27 -22.03 12.53
C GLN A 273 -1.44 -22.26 13.52
N ASN A 274 -1.16 -22.25 14.83
CA ASN A 274 -2.17 -22.37 15.89
C ASN A 274 -2.76 -21.01 16.31
N ALA A 275 -2.24 -19.89 15.84
CA ALA A 275 -2.82 -18.58 16.09
C ALA A 275 -4.25 -18.50 15.52
N ARG A 276 -5.09 -17.64 16.12
CA ARG A 276 -6.51 -17.53 15.76
C ARG A 276 -6.71 -17.27 14.27
N VAL A 277 -5.97 -16.33 13.69
CA VAL A 277 -6.08 -15.98 12.28
C VAL A 277 -5.72 -17.15 11.37
N SER A 278 -4.60 -17.84 11.62
CA SER A 278 -4.17 -18.99 10.83
C SER A 278 -5.16 -20.15 10.92
N ARG A 279 -5.70 -20.43 12.11
CA ARG A 279 -6.76 -21.45 12.27
C ARG A 279 -8.04 -21.08 11.53
N CYS A 280 -8.36 -19.80 11.37
CA CYS A 280 -9.48 -19.38 10.53
C CYS A 280 -9.19 -19.67 9.06
N PHE A 281 -8.08 -19.20 8.52
CA PHE A 281 -7.71 -19.38 7.11
C PHE A 281 -7.30 -20.80 6.72
N SER A 282 -7.02 -21.69 7.69
CA SER A 282 -6.77 -23.11 7.42
C SER A 282 -8.04 -23.88 7.00
N ARG A 283 -9.23 -23.29 7.16
CA ARG A 283 -10.52 -23.85 6.76
C ARG A 283 -10.93 -23.33 5.39
N ASP A 284 -11.32 -24.22 4.48
CA ASP A 284 -11.70 -23.85 3.13
C ASP A 284 -12.95 -22.97 3.13
N GLU A 285 -13.92 -23.21 4.01
CA GLU A 285 -15.13 -22.38 4.10
C GLU A 285 -14.82 -20.90 4.41
N VAL A 286 -13.75 -20.61 5.16
CA VAL A 286 -13.32 -19.22 5.42
C VAL A 286 -12.68 -18.63 4.19
N ARG A 287 -11.82 -19.39 3.52
CA ARG A 287 -11.17 -18.95 2.26
C ARG A 287 -12.21 -18.65 1.19
N ASP A 288 -13.21 -19.53 1.02
CA ASP A 288 -14.29 -19.39 0.06
C ASP A 288 -15.14 -18.13 0.27
N HIS A 289 -15.13 -17.59 1.48
CA HIS A 289 -15.80 -16.32 1.80
C HIS A 289 -14.89 -15.10 1.66
N VAL A 290 -13.66 -15.21 2.15
CA VAL A 290 -12.75 -14.05 2.27
C VAL A 290 -12.06 -13.73 0.96
N ILE A 291 -11.56 -14.73 0.24
CA ILE A 291 -10.77 -14.50 -0.97
C ILE A 291 -11.57 -13.80 -2.08
N PRO A 292 -12.84 -14.14 -2.36
CA PRO A 292 -13.64 -13.37 -3.30
C PRO A 292 -13.80 -11.89 -2.93
N ALA A 293 -13.93 -11.57 -1.64
CA ALA A 293 -13.96 -10.19 -1.17
C ALA A 293 -12.59 -9.48 -1.35
N TYR A 294 -11.50 -10.18 -1.05
CA TYR A 294 -10.15 -9.69 -1.31
C TYR A 294 -9.92 -9.40 -2.81
N MET A 295 -10.38 -10.28 -3.70
CA MET A 295 -10.37 -10.06 -5.14
C MET A 295 -11.23 -8.84 -5.54
N GLY A 296 -12.38 -8.68 -4.91
CA GLY A 296 -13.25 -7.51 -5.10
C GLY A 296 -12.56 -6.20 -4.69
N LEU A 297 -11.83 -6.19 -3.57
CA LEU A 297 -11.03 -5.04 -3.13
C LEU A 297 -9.93 -4.68 -4.13
N ILE A 298 -9.25 -5.67 -4.69
CA ILE A 298 -8.23 -5.46 -5.72
C ILE A 298 -8.85 -4.92 -7.01
N LYS A 299 -10.02 -5.46 -7.40
CA LYS A 299 -10.72 -4.94 -8.58
C LYS A 299 -11.17 -3.51 -8.40
N GLN A 300 -11.68 -3.14 -7.22
CA GLN A 300 -12.02 -1.77 -6.88
C GLN A 300 -10.78 -0.85 -6.95
N LEU A 301 -9.65 -1.31 -6.42
CA LEU A 301 -8.39 -0.57 -6.50
C LEU A 301 -7.98 -0.35 -7.97
N ASP A 302 -8.01 -1.40 -8.80
CA ASP A 302 -7.69 -1.30 -10.22
C ASP A 302 -8.58 -0.29 -10.97
N ASP A 303 -9.89 -0.29 -10.71
CA ASP A 303 -10.82 0.65 -11.33
C ASP A 303 -10.57 2.09 -10.89
N ASN A 304 -10.22 2.31 -9.63
CA ASN A 304 -9.84 3.62 -9.12
C ASN A 304 -8.51 4.11 -9.71
N LEU A 305 -7.54 3.22 -9.90
CA LEU A 305 -6.32 3.53 -10.63
C LEU A 305 -6.60 3.88 -12.10
N GLY A 306 -7.54 3.17 -12.74
CA GLY A 306 -8.00 3.51 -14.08
C GLY A 306 -8.57 4.94 -14.16
N ARG A 307 -9.38 5.34 -13.18
CA ARG A 307 -9.93 6.69 -13.07
C ARG A 307 -8.82 7.74 -12.86
N LEU A 308 -7.85 7.43 -12.01
CA LEU A 308 -6.67 8.27 -11.76
C LEU A 308 -5.83 8.47 -13.03
N PHE A 309 -5.49 7.38 -13.71
CA PHE A 309 -4.67 7.43 -14.93
C PHE A 309 -5.39 8.17 -16.07
N GLN A 310 -6.69 7.96 -16.24
CA GLN A 310 -7.48 8.72 -17.21
C GLN A 310 -7.50 10.23 -16.91
N TRP A 311 -7.56 10.60 -15.63
CA TRP A 311 -7.47 12.01 -15.23
C TRP A 311 -6.08 12.59 -15.53
N MET A 312 -5.01 11.85 -15.22
CA MET A 312 -3.63 12.26 -15.54
C MET A 312 -3.41 12.43 -17.05
N ASP A 313 -3.97 11.53 -17.86
CA ASP A 313 -3.89 11.65 -19.34
C ASP A 313 -4.62 12.90 -19.84
N LYS A 314 -5.83 13.19 -19.33
CA LYS A 314 -6.60 14.38 -19.71
C LYS A 314 -5.96 15.69 -19.26
N SER A 315 -5.20 15.69 -18.18
CA SER A 315 -4.47 16.86 -17.67
C SER A 315 -3.04 16.97 -18.21
N ASN A 316 -2.61 16.08 -19.11
CA ASN A 316 -1.26 15.94 -19.66
C ASN A 316 -0.17 15.65 -18.61
N LEU A 317 -0.53 15.32 -17.38
CA LEU A 317 0.43 14.97 -16.32
C LEU A 317 1.15 13.65 -16.60
N SER A 318 0.51 12.73 -17.32
CA SER A 318 1.12 11.45 -17.72
C SER A 318 2.40 11.62 -18.55
N GLU A 319 2.55 12.74 -19.29
CA GLU A 319 3.70 12.97 -20.16
C GLU A 319 4.99 13.28 -19.37
N ASN A 320 4.87 13.73 -18.12
CA ASN A 320 6.00 14.11 -17.27
C ASN A 320 5.93 13.50 -15.85
N THR A 321 5.23 12.39 -15.67
CA THR A 321 5.12 11.73 -14.37
C THR A 321 5.55 10.28 -14.46
N VAL A 322 6.61 9.92 -13.72
CA VAL A 322 6.98 8.53 -13.48
C VAL A 322 5.95 7.91 -12.53
N ILE A 323 5.43 6.74 -12.86
CA ILE A 323 4.49 6.00 -12.01
C ILE A 323 5.17 4.74 -11.51
N ILE A 324 5.20 4.57 -10.19
CA ILE A 324 5.68 3.36 -9.51
C ILE A 324 4.49 2.72 -8.81
N PHE A 325 4.20 1.46 -9.12
CA PHE A 325 3.16 0.68 -8.45
C PHE A 325 3.80 -0.46 -7.67
N SER A 326 3.47 -0.58 -6.37
CA SER A 326 4.06 -1.56 -5.47
C SER A 326 3.10 -1.98 -4.36
N SER A 327 3.55 -2.92 -3.51
CA SER A 327 2.92 -3.30 -2.24
C SER A 327 3.95 -3.33 -1.12
N ASP A 328 3.51 -3.19 0.13
CA ASP A 328 4.40 -3.28 1.29
C ASP A 328 4.66 -4.71 1.77
N HIS A 329 3.76 -5.63 1.55
CA HIS A 329 3.88 -7.09 1.75
C HIS A 329 2.66 -7.81 1.16
N GLY A 330 2.68 -9.13 1.16
CA GLY A 330 1.54 -9.96 0.76
C GLY A 330 0.69 -10.46 1.93
N ASP A 331 -0.02 -11.57 1.71
CA ASP A 331 -0.90 -12.23 2.67
C ASP A 331 -0.87 -13.76 2.42
N TYR A 332 -0.99 -14.55 3.47
CA TYR A 332 -1.06 -16.00 3.33
C TYR A 332 -2.37 -16.50 2.74
N LEU A 333 -3.50 -15.92 3.09
CA LEU A 333 -4.84 -16.31 2.62
C LEU A 333 -5.09 -17.83 2.68
N GLY A 334 -4.48 -18.52 3.63
CA GLY A 334 -4.59 -19.97 3.84
C GLY A 334 -3.46 -20.82 3.25
N ASP A 335 -2.53 -20.23 2.52
CA ASP A 335 -1.31 -20.92 2.08
C ASP A 335 -0.46 -21.29 3.30
N HIS A 336 0.26 -22.41 3.22
CA HIS A 336 1.09 -22.93 4.30
C HIS A 336 0.33 -23.13 5.64
N TRP A 337 -1.01 -23.26 5.61
CA TRP A 337 -1.91 -23.32 6.75
C TRP A 337 -1.89 -22.06 7.62
N MET A 338 -1.61 -20.90 7.02
CA MET A 338 -1.49 -19.62 7.69
C MET A 338 -2.45 -18.58 7.12
N GLY A 339 -2.73 -17.55 7.89
CA GLY A 339 -3.45 -16.36 7.48
C GLY A 339 -2.68 -15.12 7.90
N ASP A 340 -3.02 -13.97 7.33
CA ASP A 340 -2.31 -12.72 7.53
C ASP A 340 -0.85 -12.80 7.01
N LYS A 341 0.17 -12.40 7.76
CA LYS A 341 1.57 -12.21 7.36
C LYS A 341 2.53 -12.72 8.45
N ASP A 342 3.69 -12.18 8.62
CA ASP A 342 4.70 -12.39 9.70
C ASP A 342 5.84 -13.38 9.39
N PHE A 343 5.76 -14.22 8.36
CA PHE A 343 6.85 -15.12 7.96
C PHE A 343 7.32 -14.86 6.52
N TYR A 344 8.47 -15.45 6.16
CA TYR A 344 9.21 -15.15 4.93
C TYR A 344 8.92 -16.12 3.78
N HIS A 345 7.68 -16.62 3.66
CA HIS A 345 7.26 -17.30 2.43
C HIS A 345 6.94 -16.27 1.34
N GLU A 346 7.06 -16.67 0.08
CA GLU A 346 6.84 -15.75 -1.06
C GLU A 346 5.49 -15.03 -1.00
N MET A 347 4.45 -15.71 -0.51
CA MET A 347 3.10 -15.12 -0.37
C MET A 347 3.07 -13.86 0.50
N ALA A 348 4.02 -13.73 1.44
CA ALA A 348 4.09 -12.60 2.35
C ALA A 348 5.19 -11.59 1.97
N VAL A 349 6.33 -12.04 1.41
CA VAL A 349 7.49 -11.17 1.19
C VAL A 349 7.73 -10.79 -0.26
N LYS A 350 7.14 -11.51 -1.23
CA LYS A 350 7.21 -11.16 -2.64
C LYS A 350 6.04 -10.26 -3.02
N VAL A 351 6.35 -9.14 -3.63
CA VAL A 351 5.39 -8.08 -3.95
C VAL A 351 5.44 -7.68 -5.41
N PRO A 352 4.36 -7.11 -5.99
CA PRO A 352 4.42 -6.54 -7.32
C PRO A 352 5.27 -5.28 -7.33
N LEU A 353 5.95 -5.04 -8.46
CA LEU A 353 6.61 -3.77 -8.78
C LEU A 353 6.52 -3.50 -10.27
N ILE A 354 5.92 -2.38 -10.62
CA ILE A 354 5.84 -1.87 -11.99
C ILE A 354 6.34 -0.43 -11.97
N ILE A 355 7.26 -0.09 -12.88
CA ILE A 355 7.80 1.28 -13.03
C ILE A 355 7.53 1.74 -14.47
N HIS A 356 6.73 2.79 -14.61
CA HIS A 356 6.51 3.47 -15.87
C HIS A 356 7.23 4.82 -15.87
N ASP A 357 8.19 4.96 -16.77
CA ASP A 357 8.86 6.23 -17.05
C ASP A 357 8.41 6.76 -18.42
N PRO A 358 7.73 7.92 -18.51
CA PRO A 358 7.24 8.44 -19.79
C PRO A 358 8.35 8.96 -20.71
N ARG A 359 9.55 9.18 -20.20
CA ARG A 359 10.66 9.77 -20.96
C ARG A 359 11.19 8.81 -22.04
N LYS A 360 11.67 9.36 -23.12
CA LYS A 360 12.21 8.61 -24.28
C LYS A 360 13.36 7.66 -23.94
N VAL A 361 14.09 7.91 -22.85
CA VAL A 361 15.18 7.03 -22.41
C VAL A 361 14.69 5.62 -22.10
N SER A 362 13.43 5.49 -21.68
CA SER A 362 12.78 4.21 -21.30
C SER A 362 12.06 3.50 -22.44
N ASP A 363 12.04 4.06 -23.67
CA ASP A 363 11.27 3.47 -24.79
C ASP A 363 11.66 2.02 -25.10
N LYS A 364 12.93 1.66 -24.90
CA LYS A 364 13.44 0.30 -25.20
C LYS A 364 13.06 -0.74 -24.13
N SER A 365 12.75 -0.30 -22.92
CA SER A 365 12.39 -1.20 -21.80
C SER A 365 10.88 -1.31 -21.59
N ARG A 366 10.07 -0.50 -22.26
CA ARG A 366 8.60 -0.53 -22.12
C ARG A 366 8.03 -1.90 -22.47
N GLY A 367 7.11 -2.38 -21.64
CA GLY A 367 6.47 -3.69 -21.77
C GLY A 367 7.41 -4.87 -21.48
N SER A 368 8.63 -4.61 -20.98
CA SER A 368 9.54 -5.69 -20.61
C SER A 368 9.25 -6.22 -19.21
N VAL A 369 9.55 -7.52 -19.04
CA VAL A 369 9.50 -8.22 -17.77
C VAL A 369 10.92 -8.53 -17.33
N LYS A 370 11.29 -8.08 -16.14
CA LYS A 370 12.60 -8.30 -15.52
C LYS A 370 12.53 -9.42 -14.49
N THR A 371 13.53 -10.29 -14.50
CA THR A 371 13.63 -11.46 -13.60
C THR A 371 14.77 -11.34 -12.59
N GLU A 372 15.49 -10.25 -12.62
CA GLU A 372 16.52 -9.90 -11.66
C GLU A 372 15.91 -9.78 -10.25
N LEU A 373 16.72 -10.09 -9.24
CA LEU A 373 16.34 -9.93 -7.84
C LEU A 373 16.38 -8.44 -7.48
N VAL A 374 15.25 -7.93 -7.03
CA VAL A 374 15.03 -6.55 -6.60
C VAL A 374 14.54 -6.55 -5.16
N GLU A 375 14.95 -5.58 -4.39
CA GLU A 375 14.52 -5.35 -3.02
C GLU A 375 13.76 -4.02 -2.91
N MET A 376 12.79 -3.93 -2.00
CA MET A 376 12.01 -2.68 -1.84
C MET A 376 12.86 -1.50 -1.37
N ILE A 377 14.00 -1.74 -0.74
CA ILE A 377 15.00 -0.70 -0.42
C ILE A 377 15.60 -0.04 -1.68
N ASP A 378 15.53 -0.68 -2.83
CA ASP A 378 16.01 -0.17 -4.11
C ASP A 378 15.16 1.00 -4.61
N LEU A 379 13.93 1.17 -4.11
CA LEU A 379 13.06 2.27 -4.53
C LEU A 379 13.57 3.64 -4.07
N ALA A 380 14.16 3.75 -2.88
CA ALA A 380 14.67 5.03 -2.40
C ALA A 380 15.75 5.63 -3.34
N PRO A 381 16.85 4.92 -3.67
CA PRO A 381 17.83 5.44 -4.62
C PRO A 381 17.28 5.61 -6.03
N THR A 382 16.34 4.76 -6.46
CA THR A 382 15.69 4.85 -7.77
C THR A 382 14.87 6.14 -7.91
N ILE A 383 14.06 6.47 -6.90
CA ILE A 383 13.27 7.71 -6.90
C ILE A 383 14.20 8.94 -6.87
N LEU A 384 15.27 8.89 -6.06
CA LEU A 384 16.27 9.97 -6.05
C LEU A 384 16.91 10.17 -7.43
N SER A 385 17.22 9.09 -8.15
CA SER A 385 17.76 9.15 -9.51
C SER A 385 16.81 9.81 -10.51
N PHE A 386 15.48 9.61 -10.42
CA PHE A 386 14.52 10.30 -11.27
C PHE A 386 14.57 11.81 -11.13
N PHE A 387 14.86 12.31 -9.93
CA PHE A 387 15.04 13.74 -9.66
C PHE A 387 16.48 14.24 -9.91
N GLY A 388 17.38 13.38 -10.35
CA GLY A 388 18.80 13.72 -10.53
C GLY A 388 19.54 13.92 -9.20
N CYS A 389 18.97 13.45 -8.09
CA CYS A 389 19.60 13.51 -6.77
C CYS A 389 20.55 12.33 -6.61
N ALA A 390 21.81 12.59 -6.28
CA ALA A 390 22.76 11.52 -6.04
C ALA A 390 22.44 10.80 -4.73
N PRO A 391 22.23 9.47 -4.74
CA PRO A 391 22.07 8.71 -3.51
C PRO A 391 23.35 8.77 -2.67
N LYS A 392 23.20 8.80 -1.33
CA LYS A 392 24.35 8.77 -0.40
C LYS A 392 24.71 7.31 -0.08
N PRO A 393 25.70 6.69 -0.76
CA PRO A 393 25.94 5.26 -0.69
C PRO A 393 26.40 4.75 0.70
N HIS A 394 26.84 5.66 1.58
CA HIS A 394 27.19 5.35 2.96
C HIS A 394 25.95 5.35 3.91
N ILE A 395 24.78 5.73 3.42
CA ILE A 395 23.52 5.75 4.15
C ILE A 395 22.54 4.77 3.52
N ILE A 396 22.31 4.87 2.20
CA ILE A 396 21.33 4.06 1.44
C ILE A 396 22.00 2.72 1.06
N GLU A 397 21.35 1.61 1.39
CA GLU A 397 21.83 0.25 1.14
C GLU A 397 21.23 -0.35 -0.16
N GLY A 398 20.14 0.23 -0.66
CA GLY A 398 19.51 -0.17 -1.92
C GLY A 398 20.28 0.26 -3.17
N ARG A 399 19.87 -0.28 -4.33
CA ARG A 399 20.47 -0.02 -5.65
C ARG A 399 19.49 0.73 -6.54
N ASP A 400 20.00 1.59 -7.41
CA ASP A 400 19.20 2.27 -8.43
C ASP A 400 18.72 1.29 -9.51
N LEU A 401 17.42 1.29 -9.80
CA LEU A 401 16.79 0.46 -10.81
C LEU A 401 16.64 1.17 -12.17
N THR A 402 17.00 2.45 -12.31
CA THR A 402 16.89 3.18 -13.57
C THR A 402 17.66 2.57 -14.75
N PRO A 403 18.73 1.76 -14.56
CA PRO A 403 19.42 1.07 -15.65
C PRO A 403 18.62 -0.07 -16.31
N PHE A 404 17.50 -0.56 -15.72
CA PHE A 404 16.69 -1.66 -16.26
C PHE A 404 15.62 -1.16 -17.21
#